data_30fafc28c1f49c0cef5caaf0601ef773
#
_entry.id   30fafc28c1f49c0cef5caaf0601ef773
#
_cell.length_a   1.000
_cell.length_b   1.000
_cell.length_c   1.000
_cell.angle_alpha   90.00
_cell.angle_beta   90.00
_cell.angle_gamma   90.00
#
_symmetry.space_group_name_H-M   'P 1'
#
loop_
_entity.id
_entity.type
_entity.pdbx_description
1 polymer ?
#
loop_
_entity_poly.entity_id
_entity_poly.type
_entity_poly.pdbx_seq_one_letter_code
_entity_poly.pdbx_strand_id
1 'polypeptide(L)'
;MNESQTKPPLSAVELLTSNHDVNQFDCGKHVSLTDWLKRFARMNQASGDTRTYVVHRNLQVVGYYSLAPGSVSRKEATARASTAAPEPIPIVLLARLAVDKAEQGQGLGSALLKDALQRAYAGAEIIGGRAVLVHAIDAEAAAFYRKYGFESCPGLELHLMLLMKDLRATLGALTEKR
;
A
#
# COMPACT_ATOMS: atom_id res chain seq x y z
N MET A 1 15.07 38.15 10.60
CA MET A 1 14.82 37.01 11.48
C MET A 1 14.10 35.94 10.67
N ASN A 2 14.80 34.88 10.28
CA ASN A 2 14.19 33.73 9.64
C ASN A 2 13.46 32.93 10.70
N GLU A 3 12.16 33.10 10.81
CA GLU A 3 11.32 32.10 11.45
C GLU A 3 11.43 30.83 10.60
N SER A 4 12.18 29.86 11.08
CA SER A 4 12.12 28.50 10.56
C SER A 4 10.66 28.06 10.75
N GLN A 5 9.84 28.19 9.71
CA GLN A 5 8.51 27.61 9.70
C GLN A 5 8.68 26.10 9.79
N THR A 6 8.64 25.59 11.01
CA THR A 6 8.62 24.15 11.25
C THR A 6 7.37 23.60 10.58
N LYS A 7 7.55 22.60 9.68
CA LYS A 7 6.41 21.90 9.08
C LYS A 7 5.46 21.38 10.16
N PRO A 8 4.14 21.46 9.95
CA PRO A 8 3.19 20.81 10.86
C PRO A 8 3.53 19.33 11.03
N PRO A 9 3.24 18.73 12.20
CA PRO A 9 3.55 17.31 12.43
C PRO A 9 2.78 16.41 11.46
N LEU A 10 3.35 15.25 11.16
CA LEU A 10 2.65 14.19 10.45
C LEU A 10 1.53 13.62 11.32
N SER A 11 0.39 13.38 10.71
CA SER A 11 -0.72 12.65 11.34
C SER A 11 -0.39 11.17 11.52
N ALA A 12 -1.19 10.46 12.30
CA ALA A 12 -1.32 9.01 12.15
C ALA A 12 -1.92 8.68 10.77
N VAL A 13 -1.76 7.44 10.34
CA VAL A 13 -2.43 6.95 9.12
C VAL A 13 -3.91 6.75 9.42
N GLU A 14 -4.77 7.34 8.62
CA GLU A 14 -6.22 7.29 8.82
C GLU A 14 -6.98 7.17 7.49
N LEU A 15 -8.24 6.75 7.58
CA LEU A 15 -9.10 6.59 6.40
C LEU A 15 -9.33 7.96 5.73
N LEU A 16 -9.24 7.98 4.40
CA LEU A 16 -9.53 9.17 3.60
C LEU A 16 -10.98 9.64 3.83
N THR A 17 -11.14 10.91 4.15
CA THR A 17 -12.45 11.55 4.33
C THR A 17 -12.58 12.82 3.47
N SER A 18 -13.76 13.43 3.46
CA SER A 18 -13.99 14.69 2.77
C SER A 18 -13.20 15.87 3.37
N ASN A 19 -12.74 15.74 4.61
CA ASN A 19 -11.98 16.81 5.30
C ASN A 19 -10.52 16.87 4.85
N HIS A 20 -9.98 15.82 4.25
CA HIS A 20 -8.62 15.81 3.76
C HIS A 20 -8.48 16.63 2.47
N ASP A 21 -7.44 17.45 2.39
CA ASP A 21 -7.08 18.18 1.18
C ASP A 21 -6.08 17.38 0.36
N VAL A 22 -6.48 16.97 -0.84
CA VAL A 22 -5.65 16.23 -1.81
C VAL A 22 -5.15 17.13 -2.95
N ASN A 23 -5.56 18.40 -3.02
CA ASN A 23 -5.32 19.26 -4.18
C ASN A 23 -3.84 19.56 -4.41
N GLN A 24 -3.06 19.65 -3.34
CA GLN A 24 -1.63 19.96 -3.41
C GLN A 24 -0.75 18.72 -3.56
N PHE A 25 -1.33 17.52 -3.46
CA PHE A 25 -0.56 16.27 -3.54
C PHE A 25 0.08 16.11 -4.93
N ASP A 26 1.38 15.83 -4.93
CA ASP A 26 2.16 15.58 -6.16
C ASP A 26 3.29 14.61 -5.82
N CYS A 27 3.20 13.38 -6.32
CA CYS A 27 4.24 12.37 -6.07
C CYS A 27 5.40 12.39 -7.08
N GLY A 28 5.42 13.37 -7.99
CA GLY A 28 6.50 13.53 -8.97
C GLY A 28 6.26 12.78 -10.27
N LYS A 29 7.21 11.95 -10.68
CA LYS A 29 7.21 11.31 -12.01
C LYS A 29 5.99 10.42 -12.31
N HIS A 30 5.35 9.87 -11.30
CA HIS A 30 4.20 8.98 -11.47
C HIS A 30 2.87 9.73 -11.40
N VAL A 31 2.60 10.55 -12.38
CA VAL A 31 1.41 11.42 -12.46
C VAL A 31 0.11 10.63 -12.28
N SER A 32 0.04 9.39 -12.76
CA SER A 32 -1.14 8.53 -12.61
C SER A 32 -1.52 8.28 -11.15
N LEU A 33 -0.55 8.17 -10.25
CA LEU A 33 -0.80 8.01 -8.81
C LEU A 33 -1.34 9.30 -8.18
N THR A 34 -0.83 10.44 -8.58
CA THR A 34 -1.33 11.75 -8.17
C THR A 34 -2.77 11.96 -8.64
N ASP A 35 -3.03 11.71 -9.92
CA ASP A 35 -4.36 11.87 -10.52
C ASP A 35 -5.39 10.91 -9.92
N TRP A 36 -4.99 9.68 -9.64
CA TRP A 36 -5.90 8.71 -9.04
C TRP A 36 -6.39 9.17 -7.65
N LEU A 37 -5.49 9.66 -6.80
CA LEU A 37 -5.88 10.19 -5.49
C LEU A 37 -6.88 11.34 -5.61
N LYS A 38 -6.62 12.26 -6.52
CA LYS A 38 -7.45 13.46 -6.68
C LYS A 38 -8.82 13.18 -7.29
N ARG A 39 -8.89 12.25 -8.25
CA ARG A 39 -10.08 12.03 -9.08
C ARG A 39 -10.91 10.82 -8.66
N PHE A 40 -10.28 9.75 -8.21
CA PHE A 40 -10.93 8.45 -8.10
C PHE A 40 -11.00 7.90 -6.68
N ALA A 41 -10.09 8.27 -5.78
CA ALA A 41 -9.99 7.64 -4.48
C ALA A 41 -11.28 7.72 -3.66
N ARG A 42 -11.87 8.90 -3.54
CA ARG A 42 -13.11 9.08 -2.79
C ARG A 42 -14.31 8.40 -3.45
N MET A 43 -14.38 8.46 -4.78
CA MET A 43 -15.46 7.83 -5.54
C MET A 43 -15.42 6.30 -5.38
N ASN A 44 -14.25 5.70 -5.55
CA ASN A 44 -14.08 4.26 -5.39
C ASN A 44 -14.31 3.80 -3.95
N GLN A 45 -13.95 4.63 -2.97
CA GLN A 45 -14.26 4.34 -1.58
C GLN A 45 -15.76 4.43 -1.28
N ALA A 46 -16.44 5.41 -1.82
CA ALA A 46 -17.88 5.58 -1.66
C ALA A 46 -18.68 4.42 -2.29
N SER A 47 -18.21 3.90 -3.44
CA SER A 47 -18.81 2.72 -4.09
C SER A 47 -18.41 1.38 -3.44
N GLY A 48 -17.47 1.40 -2.50
CA GLY A 48 -17.02 0.21 -1.79
C GLY A 48 -15.93 -0.59 -2.50
N ASP A 49 -15.37 -0.09 -3.59
CA ASP A 49 -14.39 -0.80 -4.41
C ASP A 49 -13.00 -0.81 -3.78
N THR A 50 -12.63 0.28 -3.10
CA THR A 50 -11.34 0.41 -2.41
C THR A 50 -11.49 1.08 -1.05
N ARG A 51 -10.47 0.92 -0.22
CA ARG A 51 -10.26 1.73 0.98
C ARG A 51 -8.94 2.45 0.84
N THR A 52 -8.97 3.78 0.94
CA THR A 52 -7.79 4.63 0.86
C THR A 52 -7.45 5.20 2.22
N TYR A 53 -6.20 5.04 2.62
CA TYR A 53 -5.65 5.53 3.88
C TYR A 53 -4.59 6.59 3.57
N VAL A 54 -4.59 7.64 4.37
CA VAL A 54 -3.77 8.82 4.14
C VAL A 54 -2.98 9.19 5.38
N VAL A 55 -1.85 9.83 5.17
CA VAL A 55 -1.11 10.59 6.17
C VAL A 55 -1.07 12.04 5.70
N HIS A 56 -1.18 12.97 6.64
CA HIS A 56 -1.31 14.39 6.32
C HIS A 56 -0.58 15.29 7.31
N ARG A 57 -0.42 16.56 6.90
CA ARG A 57 -0.01 17.68 7.76
C ARG A 57 -1.10 18.73 7.69
N ASN A 58 -1.77 19.03 8.82
CA ASN A 58 -2.91 19.95 8.84
C ASN A 58 -3.96 19.65 7.75
N LEU A 59 -4.36 18.37 7.62
CA LEU A 59 -5.32 17.87 6.64
C LEU A 59 -4.82 17.86 5.19
N GLN A 60 -3.66 18.42 4.88
CA GLN A 60 -3.06 18.30 3.56
C GLN A 60 -2.38 16.94 3.41
N VAL A 61 -2.89 16.12 2.52
CA VAL A 61 -2.38 14.77 2.29
C VAL A 61 -0.97 14.81 1.72
N VAL A 62 -0.05 14.06 2.34
CA VAL A 62 1.35 13.95 1.92
C VAL A 62 1.76 12.51 1.59
N GLY A 63 0.90 11.56 1.83
CA GLY A 63 1.11 10.17 1.45
C GLY A 63 -0.19 9.39 1.54
N TYR A 64 -0.30 8.31 0.74
CA TYR A 64 -1.47 7.46 0.76
C TYR A 64 -1.19 6.05 0.24
N TYR A 65 -2.07 5.15 0.57
CA TYR A 65 -2.18 3.85 -0.10
C TYR A 65 -3.65 3.44 -0.20
N SER A 66 -3.94 2.50 -1.09
CA SER A 66 -5.28 1.94 -1.27
C SER A 66 -5.24 0.43 -1.26
N LEU A 67 -6.20 -0.17 -0.57
CA LEU A 67 -6.43 -1.61 -0.52
C LEU A 67 -7.74 -1.96 -1.23
N ALA A 68 -7.75 -3.10 -1.90
CA ALA A 68 -8.91 -3.67 -2.55
C ALA A 68 -8.91 -5.20 -2.44
N PRO A 69 -10.08 -5.85 -2.44
CA PRO A 69 -10.13 -7.30 -2.60
C PRO A 69 -9.78 -7.68 -4.03
N GLY A 70 -9.23 -8.87 -4.21
CA GLY A 70 -8.92 -9.36 -5.54
C GLY A 70 -8.68 -10.86 -5.57
N SER A 71 -8.38 -11.35 -6.74
CA SER A 71 -7.98 -12.72 -6.96
C SER A 71 -6.94 -12.81 -8.08
N VAL A 72 -6.18 -13.88 -8.08
CA VAL A 72 -5.19 -14.17 -9.11
C VAL A 72 -5.26 -15.67 -9.44
N SER A 73 -5.04 -16.02 -10.70
CA SER A 73 -4.97 -17.43 -11.09
C SER A 73 -3.73 -18.11 -10.49
N ARG A 74 -3.81 -19.40 -10.21
CA ARG A 74 -2.62 -20.16 -9.77
C ARG A 74 -1.47 -20.05 -10.74
N LYS A 75 -1.76 -19.97 -12.04
CA LYS A 75 -0.79 -19.83 -13.12
C LYS A 75 0.02 -18.52 -13.04
N GLU A 76 -0.59 -17.44 -12.57
CA GLU A 76 0.02 -16.12 -12.48
C GLU A 76 0.61 -15.81 -11.10
N ALA A 77 0.42 -16.71 -10.14
CA ALA A 77 0.91 -16.54 -8.77
C ALA A 77 2.30 -17.18 -8.60
N THR A 78 2.98 -16.83 -7.51
CA THR A 78 4.23 -17.52 -7.13
C THR A 78 3.96 -19.00 -6.84
N ALA A 79 4.98 -19.85 -7.00
CA ALA A 79 4.84 -21.27 -6.72
C ALA A 79 4.39 -21.53 -5.26
N ARG A 80 4.93 -20.78 -4.31
CA ARG A 80 4.54 -20.89 -2.90
C ARG A 80 3.07 -20.50 -2.67
N ALA A 81 2.58 -19.47 -3.33
CA ALA A 81 1.18 -19.03 -3.22
C ALA A 81 0.23 -20.04 -3.88
N SER A 82 0.66 -20.69 -4.95
CA SER A 82 -0.15 -21.64 -5.72
C SER A 82 -0.30 -23.02 -5.05
N THR A 83 0.63 -23.41 -4.17
CA THR A 83 0.64 -24.73 -3.55
C THR A 83 -0.60 -24.94 -2.70
N ALA A 84 -1.41 -25.95 -3.04
CA ALA A 84 -2.67 -26.28 -2.38
C ALA A 84 -3.65 -25.09 -2.28
N ALA A 85 -3.60 -24.19 -3.26
CA ALA A 85 -4.45 -23.01 -3.30
C ALA A 85 -5.77 -23.28 -4.05
N PRO A 86 -6.83 -22.55 -3.73
CA PRO A 86 -8.02 -22.54 -4.57
C PRO A 86 -7.74 -21.87 -5.92
N GLU A 87 -8.64 -22.08 -6.89
CA GLU A 87 -8.61 -21.39 -8.17
C GLU A 87 -9.91 -20.58 -8.33
N PRO A 88 -9.88 -19.25 -8.41
CA PRO A 88 -8.70 -18.37 -8.24
C PRO A 88 -8.24 -18.26 -6.80
N ILE A 89 -7.01 -17.75 -6.61
CA ILE A 89 -6.44 -17.51 -5.28
C ILE A 89 -6.96 -16.17 -4.74
N PRO A 90 -7.61 -16.12 -3.55
CA PRO A 90 -8.03 -14.86 -2.95
C PRO A 90 -6.82 -14.07 -2.44
N ILE A 91 -6.76 -12.79 -2.77
CA ILE A 91 -5.69 -11.89 -2.34
C ILE A 91 -6.25 -10.55 -1.86
N VAL A 92 -5.43 -9.81 -1.12
CA VAL A 92 -5.62 -8.39 -0.88
C VAL A 92 -4.71 -7.64 -1.84
N LEU A 93 -5.27 -6.76 -2.66
CA LEU A 93 -4.51 -5.94 -3.58
C LEU A 93 -4.09 -4.65 -2.89
N LEU A 94 -2.77 -4.41 -2.81
CA LEU A 94 -2.24 -3.08 -2.56
C LEU A 94 -2.25 -2.33 -3.90
N ALA A 95 -3.36 -1.64 -4.14
CA ALA A 95 -3.66 -1.06 -5.45
C ALA A 95 -2.81 0.17 -5.77
N ARG A 96 -2.50 0.98 -4.75
CA ARG A 96 -1.74 2.22 -4.87
C ARG A 96 -0.92 2.45 -3.61
N LEU A 97 0.26 3.04 -3.77
CA LEU A 97 1.06 3.58 -2.67
C LEU A 97 1.93 4.71 -3.23
N ALA A 98 1.80 5.90 -2.67
CA ALA A 98 2.56 7.06 -3.12
C ALA A 98 2.82 8.05 -1.99
N VAL A 99 3.94 8.74 -2.09
CA VAL A 99 4.39 9.79 -1.17
C VAL A 99 4.62 11.07 -1.95
N ASP A 100 4.14 12.20 -1.40
CA ASP A 100 4.40 13.52 -1.98
C ASP A 100 5.92 13.74 -2.16
N LYS A 101 6.30 14.35 -3.27
CA LYS A 101 7.71 14.59 -3.60
C LYS A 101 8.47 15.36 -2.52
N ALA A 102 7.79 16.23 -1.78
CA ALA A 102 8.39 16.99 -0.69
C ALA A 102 8.65 16.15 0.57
N GLU A 103 8.10 14.94 0.65
CA GLU A 103 8.22 14.03 1.79
C GLU A 103 8.98 12.73 1.45
N GLN A 104 9.44 12.58 0.21
CA GLN A 104 10.19 11.40 -0.22
C GLN A 104 11.59 11.36 0.41
N GLY A 105 12.16 10.14 0.54
CA GLY A 105 13.50 9.95 1.08
C GLY A 105 13.60 10.01 2.61
N GLN A 106 12.49 10.03 3.32
CA GLN A 106 12.44 10.15 4.78
C GLN A 106 11.79 8.95 5.48
N GLY A 107 11.59 7.85 4.75
CA GLY A 107 11.04 6.61 5.29
C GLY A 107 9.51 6.57 5.35
N LEU A 108 8.79 7.56 4.83
CA LEU A 108 7.33 7.60 4.86
C LEU A 108 6.71 6.49 4.02
N GLY A 109 7.28 6.17 2.86
CA GLY A 109 6.83 5.06 2.01
C GLY A 109 6.88 3.72 2.74
N SER A 110 7.96 3.45 3.47
CA SER A 110 8.10 2.23 4.29
C SER A 110 7.08 2.18 5.44
N ALA A 111 6.84 3.31 6.09
CA ALA A 111 5.84 3.42 7.16
C ALA A 111 4.42 3.16 6.64
N LEU A 112 4.08 3.71 5.48
CA LEU A 112 2.79 3.46 4.81
C LEU A 112 2.65 2.00 4.40
N LEU A 113 3.70 1.38 3.85
CA LEU A 113 3.67 -0.05 3.50
C LEU A 113 3.45 -0.90 4.74
N LYS A 114 4.13 -0.62 5.83
CA LYS A 114 3.93 -1.35 7.10
C LYS A 114 2.49 -1.26 7.58
N ASP A 115 1.89 -0.07 7.59
CA ASP A 115 0.50 0.13 7.97
C ASP A 115 -0.44 -0.62 7.02
N ALA A 116 -0.21 -0.56 5.71
CA ALA A 116 -0.98 -1.29 4.71
C ALA A 116 -0.95 -2.80 4.93
N LEU A 117 0.22 -3.36 5.22
CA LEU A 117 0.38 -4.79 5.49
C LEU A 117 -0.33 -5.22 6.78
N GLN A 118 -0.28 -4.41 7.83
CA GLN A 118 -1.02 -4.66 9.08
C GLN A 118 -2.53 -4.68 8.85
N ARG A 119 -3.06 -3.74 8.07
CA ARG A 119 -4.50 -3.68 7.74
C ARG A 119 -4.90 -4.82 6.80
N ALA A 120 -4.09 -5.14 5.82
CA ALA A 120 -4.33 -6.26 4.91
C ALA A 120 -4.39 -7.59 5.68
N TYR A 121 -3.45 -7.80 6.60
CA TYR A 121 -3.44 -8.97 7.48
C TYR A 121 -4.69 -9.05 8.35
N ALA A 122 -5.06 -7.95 9.02
CA ALA A 122 -6.26 -7.89 9.84
C ALA A 122 -7.53 -8.16 9.03
N GLY A 123 -7.62 -7.61 7.82
CA GLY A 123 -8.72 -7.88 6.90
C GLY A 123 -8.79 -9.35 6.48
N ALA A 124 -7.65 -9.96 6.17
CA ALA A 124 -7.57 -11.37 5.81
C ALA A 124 -7.95 -12.32 6.96
N GLU A 125 -7.70 -11.95 8.20
CA GLU A 125 -8.18 -12.70 9.39
C GLU A 125 -9.70 -12.69 9.50
N ILE A 126 -10.36 -11.67 8.97
CA ILE A 126 -11.83 -11.52 9.04
C ILE A 126 -12.52 -12.22 7.87
N ILE A 127 -12.05 -12.02 6.64
CA ILE A 127 -12.74 -12.47 5.42
C ILE A 127 -11.95 -13.50 4.61
N GLY A 128 -10.72 -13.79 4.97
CA GLY A 128 -9.83 -14.64 4.19
C GLY A 128 -8.97 -13.83 3.22
N GLY A 129 -7.93 -14.46 2.75
CA GLY A 129 -6.93 -13.89 1.83
C GLY A 129 -5.61 -14.63 2.03
N ARG A 130 -5.01 -15.09 0.93
CA ARG A 130 -3.79 -15.89 1.00
C ARG A 130 -2.52 -15.05 0.98
N ALA A 131 -2.56 -13.93 0.28
CA ALA A 131 -1.41 -13.08 0.04
C ALA A 131 -1.82 -11.63 -0.19
N VAL A 132 -0.86 -10.72 -0.05
CA VAL A 132 -0.92 -9.38 -0.60
C VAL A 132 -0.30 -9.39 -1.97
N LEU A 133 -0.99 -8.85 -2.96
CA LEU A 133 -0.49 -8.66 -4.33
C LEU A 133 -0.27 -7.16 -4.57
N VAL A 134 0.82 -6.82 -5.22
CA VAL A 134 1.10 -5.47 -5.70
C VAL A 134 1.50 -5.51 -7.17
N HIS A 135 1.01 -4.55 -7.95
CA HIS A 135 1.50 -4.27 -9.30
C HIS A 135 2.43 -3.07 -9.21
N ALA A 136 3.74 -3.31 -9.20
CA ALA A 136 4.73 -2.23 -9.14
C ALA A 136 4.67 -1.40 -10.41
N ILE A 137 4.76 -0.08 -10.27
CA ILE A 137 4.64 0.82 -11.42
C ILE A 137 5.88 0.80 -12.31
N ASP A 138 7.03 0.43 -11.75
CA ASP A 138 8.30 0.30 -12.44
C ASP A 138 9.27 -0.62 -11.68
N ALA A 139 10.48 -0.80 -12.21
CA ALA A 139 11.51 -1.65 -11.62
C ALA A 139 12.01 -1.11 -10.26
N GLU A 140 12.05 0.20 -10.08
CA GLU A 140 12.44 0.84 -8.82
C GLU A 140 11.42 0.52 -7.71
N ALA A 141 10.12 0.64 -8.03
CA ALA A 141 9.05 0.25 -7.12
C ALA A 141 9.09 -1.25 -6.81
N ALA A 142 9.35 -2.10 -7.80
CA ALA A 142 9.50 -3.54 -7.59
C ALA A 142 10.66 -3.85 -6.64
N ALA A 143 11.79 -3.18 -6.77
CA ALA A 143 12.94 -3.33 -5.87
C ALA A 143 12.60 -2.92 -4.43
N PHE A 144 11.82 -1.85 -4.28
CA PHE A 144 11.30 -1.42 -2.97
C PHE A 144 10.46 -2.53 -2.31
N TYR A 145 9.52 -3.13 -3.04
CA TYR A 145 8.70 -4.21 -2.49
C TYR A 145 9.49 -5.48 -2.18
N ARG A 146 10.47 -5.86 -3.03
CA ARG A 146 11.34 -7.01 -2.77
C ARG A 146 12.13 -6.85 -1.47
N LYS A 147 12.55 -5.65 -1.16
CA LYS A 147 13.24 -5.34 0.10
C LYS A 147 12.40 -5.70 1.33
N TYR A 148 11.09 -5.69 1.21
CA TYR A 148 10.15 -6.04 2.28
C TYR A 148 9.60 -7.47 2.16
N GLY A 149 10.23 -8.32 1.39
CA GLY A 149 9.92 -9.74 1.32
C GLY A 149 8.93 -10.15 0.23
N PHE A 150 8.48 -9.21 -0.61
CA PHE A 150 7.67 -9.55 -1.77
C PHE A 150 8.49 -10.31 -2.80
N GLU A 151 7.88 -11.30 -3.43
CA GLU A 151 8.48 -12.12 -4.49
C GLU A 151 7.78 -11.85 -5.81
N SER A 152 8.54 -11.74 -6.91
CA SER A 152 7.98 -11.58 -8.25
C SER A 152 7.22 -12.81 -8.70
N CYS A 153 6.07 -12.61 -9.34
CA CYS A 153 5.32 -13.70 -9.97
C CYS A 153 6.02 -14.16 -11.25
N PRO A 154 5.98 -15.48 -11.56
CA PRO A 154 6.67 -16.02 -12.74
C PRO A 154 6.21 -15.34 -14.04
N GLY A 155 7.16 -14.82 -14.82
CA GLY A 155 6.89 -14.13 -16.09
C GLY A 155 6.24 -12.74 -15.95
N LEU A 156 6.01 -12.27 -14.73
CA LEU A 156 5.36 -10.99 -14.42
C LEU A 156 6.21 -10.26 -13.37
N GLU A 157 7.35 -9.73 -13.77
CA GLU A 157 8.36 -9.19 -12.84
C GLU A 157 7.88 -8.00 -12.00
N LEU A 158 6.89 -7.24 -12.50
CA LEU A 158 6.29 -6.12 -11.77
C LEU A 158 5.06 -6.52 -10.94
N HIS A 159 4.65 -7.77 -10.99
CA HIS A 159 3.64 -8.34 -10.10
C HIS A 159 4.34 -9.10 -8.98
N LEU A 160 4.13 -8.67 -7.74
CA LEU A 160 4.81 -9.22 -6.58
C LEU A 160 3.80 -9.64 -5.52
N MET A 161 4.11 -10.72 -4.83
CA MET A 161 3.25 -11.28 -3.78
C MET A 161 4.01 -11.43 -2.47
N LEU A 162 3.30 -11.20 -1.37
CA LEU A 162 3.74 -11.52 -0.02
C LEU A 162 2.68 -12.40 0.64
N LEU A 163 3.05 -13.63 1.00
CA LEU A 163 2.12 -14.56 1.64
C LEU A 163 1.70 -14.08 3.03
N MET A 164 0.43 -14.25 3.40
CA MET A 164 -0.07 -13.88 4.72
C MET A 164 0.67 -14.63 5.85
N LYS A 165 1.06 -15.90 5.63
CA LYS A 165 1.85 -16.66 6.61
C LYS A 165 3.23 -16.05 6.86
N ASP A 166 3.88 -15.51 5.84
CA ASP A 166 5.17 -14.84 5.98
C ASP A 166 5.02 -13.47 6.66
N LEU A 167 3.95 -12.76 6.32
CA LEU A 167 3.59 -11.50 6.93
C LEU A 167 3.31 -11.67 8.43
N ARG A 168 2.60 -12.72 8.81
CA ARG A 168 2.34 -13.06 10.22
C ARG A 168 3.64 -13.25 11.00
N ALA A 169 4.61 -13.98 10.44
CA ALA A 169 5.92 -14.18 11.04
C ALA A 169 6.68 -12.87 11.21
N THR A 170 6.65 -12.00 10.20
CA THR A 170 7.29 -10.67 10.22
C THR A 170 6.67 -9.75 11.28
N LEU A 171 5.34 -9.68 11.35
CA LEU A 171 4.63 -8.87 12.32
C LEU A 171 4.84 -9.37 13.76
N GLY A 172 4.86 -10.69 13.97
CA GLY A 172 5.18 -11.30 15.25
C GLY A 172 6.58 -10.93 15.75
N ALA A 173 7.59 -11.05 14.90
CA ALA A 173 8.96 -10.69 15.22
C ALA A 173 9.15 -9.19 15.56
N LEU A 174 8.31 -8.32 15.00
CA LEU A 174 8.32 -6.88 15.32
C LEU A 174 7.67 -6.58 16.68
N THR A 175 6.73 -7.40 17.11
CA THR A 175 6.03 -7.23 18.40
C THR A 175 6.90 -7.72 19.56
N GLU A 176 7.73 -8.73 19.35
CA GLU A 176 8.63 -9.28 20.40
C GLU A 176 9.86 -8.40 20.67
N LYS A 177 10.15 -7.43 19.82
CA LYS A 177 11.30 -6.50 19.95
C LYS A 177 10.99 -5.21 20.70
N ARG A 178 9.85 -5.11 21.34
CA ARG A 178 9.48 -3.95 22.17
C ARG A 178 9.66 -4.21 23.64
#